data_271bb963bdd476980d9e167ab850957d
#
_entry.id   271bb963bdd476980d9e167ab850957d
#
_cell.length_a   1.000
_cell.length_b   1.000
_cell.length_c   1.000
_cell.angle_alpha   90.00
_cell.angle_beta   90.00
_cell.angle_gamma   90.00
#
_symmetry.space_group_name_H-M   'P 1'
#
loop_
_entity.id
_entity.type
_entity.pdbx_description
1 polymer ?
#
loop_
_entity_poly.entity_id
_entity_poly.type
_entity_poly.pdbx_seq_one_letter_code
_entity_poly.pdbx_strand_id
1 'polypeptide(L)'
;MRFNRPHRPFRRTPSTTGGQHRKDPHQTQSAGPLASRRRRLLITSATVVSAVLVAVLALRDASGPEPGAAGSRADCRPTALLEPPCGAWFGAFVPHERDDLPEKVRAYEKRVGRELDIVYTYHDMSLASGTRREGQLLTPEERRVGEDHLLLLSWESKWWGGTKRQQPTWKQIAAGELDDKVIDVQARRIKDYGKKVFLSFDLEMDTRTPDNGTPADYVKAYRHIHDRFRALGVDNVVWTWITTGYLDHADEIKKMYPGDDYVDWVGYNQYNYYRCHEAGWLTFAQTQNATHDWIRANISDDKPLMLSEFGTAADANRPQRQAEWYAEVPGVLKGLEGVKAALQWNYRDPGPHCNLALANDAAWDSLRKAVSDPYLNQPLK
;
A
#
# COMPACT_ATOMS: atom_id res chain seq x y z
N MET A 1 3.87 22.99 -8.26
CA MET A 1 4.38 22.78 -6.90
C MET A 1 5.65 21.96 -6.96
N ARG A 2 6.73 22.42 -6.37
CA ARG A 2 7.93 21.60 -6.23
C ARG A 2 7.74 20.81 -4.93
N PHE A 3 7.43 19.53 -5.03
CA PHE A 3 7.50 18.60 -3.91
C PHE A 3 8.99 18.37 -3.59
N ASN A 4 9.56 19.22 -2.73
CA ASN A 4 10.86 18.96 -2.15
C ASN A 4 10.68 17.91 -1.05
N ARG A 5 10.67 16.63 -1.41
CA ARG A 5 11.00 15.58 -0.43
C ARG A 5 12.52 15.61 -0.26
N PRO A 6 13.06 15.92 0.91
CA PRO A 6 14.48 15.75 1.15
C PRO A 6 14.75 14.27 1.44
N HIS A 7 14.94 13.45 0.40
CA HIS A 7 15.66 12.21 0.56
C HIS A 7 17.11 12.56 0.85
N ARG A 8 17.51 12.51 2.10
CA ARG A 8 18.93 12.58 2.46
C ARG A 8 19.60 11.28 2.03
N PRO A 9 20.66 11.35 1.22
CA PRO A 9 21.48 10.17 0.99
C PRO A 9 22.15 9.78 2.33
N PHE A 10 22.05 8.51 2.69
CA PHE A 10 22.81 7.93 3.79
C PHE A 10 24.31 8.12 3.50
N ARG A 11 24.95 9.04 4.22
CA ARG A 11 26.41 9.10 4.31
C ARG A 11 26.87 7.96 5.21
N ARG A 12 27.44 6.94 4.62
CA ARG A 12 28.32 6.02 5.33
C ARG A 12 29.57 6.79 5.72
N THR A 13 29.81 6.97 7.01
CA THR A 13 31.11 7.35 7.55
C THR A 13 32.03 6.16 7.49
N PRO A 14 33.25 6.26 6.93
CA PRO A 14 34.24 5.21 7.03
C PRO A 14 34.84 5.23 8.45
N SER A 15 34.66 4.16 9.19
CA SER A 15 35.39 3.91 10.42
C SER A 15 36.76 3.33 10.02
N THR A 16 37.78 4.18 10.14
CA THR A 16 39.18 3.75 10.16
C THR A 16 39.57 3.43 11.59
N THR A 17 39.90 2.17 11.86
CA THR A 17 40.94 1.83 12.84
C THR A 17 41.54 0.50 12.45
N GLY A 18 42.85 0.54 12.20
CA GLY A 18 43.68 -0.58 11.87
C GLY A 18 44.11 -1.36 13.11
N GLY A 19 44.64 -2.54 12.88
CA GLY A 19 45.44 -3.21 13.90
C GLY A 19 45.50 -4.74 13.80
N GLN A 20 46.44 -5.21 12.98
CA GLN A 20 47.38 -6.32 13.25
C GLN A 20 46.92 -7.78 13.39
N HIS A 21 47.34 -8.54 12.41
CA HIS A 21 47.95 -9.92 12.39
C HIS A 21 47.85 -10.79 13.65
N ARG A 22 47.33 -11.99 13.45
CA ARG A 22 48.06 -13.21 13.82
C ARG A 22 47.59 -14.41 12.98
N LYS A 23 48.61 -15.23 12.60
CA LYS A 23 48.61 -16.37 11.71
C LYS A 23 48.00 -17.63 12.31
N ASP A 24 47.58 -18.50 11.41
CA ASP A 24 47.23 -19.93 11.52
C ASP A 24 48.22 -20.79 12.35
N PRO A 25 47.99 -22.07 12.66
CA PRO A 25 47.77 -23.08 11.63
C PRO A 25 46.90 -24.32 12.01
N HIS A 26 46.45 -25.02 10.94
CA HIS A 26 46.29 -26.48 10.78
C HIS A 26 45.58 -27.32 11.88
N GLN A 27 44.54 -28.03 11.47
CA GLN A 27 44.60 -29.50 11.38
C GLN A 27 43.40 -30.11 10.65
N THR A 28 43.78 -30.88 9.67
CA THR A 28 43.03 -31.89 8.94
C THR A 28 42.70 -33.11 9.82
N GLN A 29 41.59 -33.77 9.53
CA GLN A 29 41.39 -35.24 9.50
C GLN A 29 39.89 -35.51 9.28
N SER A 30 39.54 -36.07 8.22
CA SER A 30 39.56 -37.43 7.67
C SER A 30 38.25 -38.18 7.93
N ALA A 31 37.73 -38.55 6.81
CA ALA A 31 36.71 -39.48 6.40
C ALA A 31 36.42 -40.72 7.26
N GLY A 32 35.17 -41.21 7.09
CA GLY A 32 34.88 -42.63 7.22
C GLY A 32 33.39 -42.95 7.34
N PRO A 33 32.86 -43.80 6.48
CA PRO A 33 31.44 -44.13 6.40
C PRO A 33 31.11 -45.48 7.07
N LEU A 34 29.85 -45.73 7.39
CA LEU A 34 29.22 -47.04 7.63
C LEU A 34 27.81 -46.83 8.21
N ALA A 35 26.78 -47.45 7.88
CA ALA A 35 26.40 -48.59 7.09
C ALA A 35 24.90 -48.77 7.24
N SER A 36 24.32 -49.20 6.19
CA SER A 36 22.95 -49.75 6.01
C SER A 36 22.42 -50.61 7.14
N ARG A 37 21.13 -50.47 7.48
CA ARG A 37 20.28 -51.61 7.81
C ARG A 37 18.90 -51.49 7.25
N ARG A 38 18.69 -52.24 6.17
CA ARG A 38 17.37 -52.69 5.73
C ARG A 38 16.77 -53.62 6.75
N ARG A 39 15.52 -53.47 7.11
CA ARG A 39 14.67 -54.58 7.53
C ARG A 39 13.38 -54.59 6.73
N ARG A 40 13.28 -55.60 5.90
CA ARG A 40 12.04 -56.15 5.33
C ARG A 40 11.41 -57.06 6.33
N LEU A 41 10.11 -57.11 6.38
CA LEU A 41 9.26 -58.28 6.68
C LEU A 41 7.83 -57.87 6.27
N LEU A 42 7.30 -58.40 5.17
CA LEU A 42 6.54 -59.62 4.95
C LEU A 42 5.12 -59.49 5.51
N ILE A 43 4.16 -59.20 4.63
CA ILE A 43 3.13 -60.04 3.99
C ILE A 43 2.41 -61.00 4.97
N THR A 44 1.12 -60.79 5.15
CA THR A 44 0.15 -61.88 5.17
C THR A 44 -1.21 -61.39 4.62
N SER A 45 -1.65 -62.17 3.66
CA SER A 45 -2.96 -62.15 2.99
C SER A 45 -3.96 -62.95 3.81
N ALA A 46 -5.23 -62.64 3.71
CA ALA A 46 -6.38 -63.57 3.69
C ALA A 46 -7.65 -62.75 3.89
N THR A 47 -8.67 -62.83 3.24
CA THR A 47 -9.49 -63.68 2.38
C THR A 47 -10.90 -63.10 2.44
N VAL A 48 -11.42 -62.86 1.27
CA VAL A 48 -12.77 -63.02 0.72
C VAL A 48 -13.86 -63.55 1.63
N VAL A 49 -14.99 -62.84 1.75
CA VAL A 49 -16.33 -63.42 1.74
C VAL A 49 -17.28 -62.50 0.99
N SER A 50 -17.86 -63.08 -0.04
CA SER A 50 -18.98 -62.61 -0.83
C SER A 50 -20.28 -62.70 -0.06
N ALA A 51 -21.22 -61.81 -0.29
CA ALA A 51 -22.59 -62.20 -0.57
C ALA A 51 -23.56 -60.98 -0.75
N VAL A 52 -24.13 -60.94 -1.91
CA VAL A 52 -25.56 -60.86 -2.27
C VAL A 52 -26.29 -59.51 -2.18
N LEU A 53 -26.56 -59.03 -3.39
CA LEU A 53 -27.68 -58.26 -3.90
C LEU A 53 -28.89 -58.02 -3.00
N VAL A 54 -29.24 -56.71 -2.90
CA VAL A 54 -30.62 -56.28 -3.12
C VAL A 54 -30.58 -54.99 -3.96
N ALA A 55 -31.09 -55.07 -5.17
CA ALA A 55 -31.35 -53.95 -6.03
C ALA A 55 -32.59 -53.22 -5.49
N VAL A 56 -32.43 -51.95 -5.09
CA VAL A 56 -33.54 -51.02 -5.03
C VAL A 56 -33.17 -49.87 -5.94
N LEU A 57 -33.84 -49.80 -7.08
CA LEU A 57 -33.86 -48.64 -7.95
C LEU A 57 -34.40 -47.43 -7.15
N ALA A 58 -33.55 -46.50 -6.83
CA ALA A 58 -33.92 -45.14 -6.60
C ALA A 58 -33.13 -44.31 -7.62
N LEU A 59 -33.79 -43.91 -8.67
CA LEU A 59 -33.40 -42.81 -9.53
C LEU A 59 -33.15 -41.60 -8.62
N ARG A 60 -31.91 -41.35 -8.29
CA ARG A 60 -31.47 -40.07 -7.77
C ARG A 60 -30.73 -39.37 -8.88
N ASP A 61 -31.30 -38.28 -9.31
CA ASP A 61 -30.67 -37.29 -10.17
C ASP A 61 -29.21 -37.07 -9.75
N ALA A 62 -28.31 -37.46 -10.64
CA ALA A 62 -26.91 -37.10 -10.55
C ALA A 62 -26.76 -35.67 -11.07
N SER A 63 -27.22 -34.68 -10.28
CA SER A 63 -26.76 -33.33 -10.41
C SER A 63 -25.39 -33.29 -9.70
N GLY A 64 -24.33 -33.50 -10.47
CA GLY A 64 -22.98 -33.14 -10.02
C GLY A 64 -22.97 -31.66 -9.65
N PRO A 65 -22.10 -31.23 -8.72
CA PRO A 65 -21.98 -29.80 -8.46
C PRO A 65 -21.55 -29.12 -9.76
N GLU A 66 -22.42 -28.31 -10.31
CA GLU A 66 -22.03 -27.36 -11.34
C GLU A 66 -20.79 -26.60 -10.92
N PRO A 67 -19.80 -26.35 -11.81
CA PRO A 67 -18.71 -25.46 -11.52
C PRO A 67 -19.34 -24.11 -11.12
N GLY A 68 -19.09 -23.70 -9.88
CA GLY A 68 -19.72 -22.55 -9.25
C GLY A 68 -19.83 -21.38 -10.22
N ALA A 69 -21.05 -20.97 -10.48
CA ALA A 69 -21.34 -19.77 -11.24
C ALA A 69 -20.48 -18.65 -10.66
N ALA A 70 -19.62 -18.06 -11.49
CA ALA A 70 -18.95 -16.82 -11.14
C ALA A 70 -20.04 -15.86 -10.68
N GLY A 71 -20.01 -15.48 -9.39
CA GLY A 71 -21.00 -14.61 -8.78
C GLY A 71 -21.27 -13.43 -9.69
N SER A 72 -22.53 -13.11 -9.91
CA SER A 72 -22.89 -12.04 -10.82
C SER A 72 -22.23 -10.74 -10.33
N ARG A 73 -21.66 -9.93 -11.23
CA ARG A 73 -21.08 -8.60 -10.91
C ARG A 73 -21.99 -7.71 -10.06
N ALA A 74 -23.28 -8.02 -9.99
CA ALA A 74 -24.28 -7.29 -9.21
C ALA A 74 -24.07 -7.36 -7.69
N ASP A 75 -23.34 -8.35 -7.18
CA ASP A 75 -23.13 -8.56 -5.74
C ASP A 75 -21.84 -7.90 -5.21
N CYS A 76 -21.03 -7.31 -6.10
CA CYS A 76 -19.76 -6.66 -5.72
C CYS A 76 -19.97 -5.20 -5.31
N ARG A 77 -20.63 -4.96 -4.17
CA ARG A 77 -20.79 -3.62 -3.62
C ARG A 77 -19.74 -3.33 -2.54
N PRO A 78 -19.22 -2.09 -2.47
CA PRO A 78 -18.31 -1.71 -1.42
C PRO A 78 -18.90 -1.94 -0.02
N THR A 79 -18.07 -2.41 0.91
CA THR A 79 -18.46 -2.51 2.32
C THR A 79 -18.59 -1.13 2.97
N ALA A 80 -19.03 -1.07 4.21
CA ALA A 80 -19.04 0.17 5.00
C ALA A 80 -17.63 0.77 5.17
N LEU A 81 -16.58 -0.03 5.06
CA LEU A 81 -15.18 0.40 5.10
C LEU A 81 -14.58 0.57 3.69
N LEU A 82 -15.41 0.72 2.66
CA LEU A 82 -15.00 0.90 1.26
C LEU A 82 -14.18 -0.29 0.70
N GLU A 83 -14.29 -1.46 1.29
CA GLU A 83 -13.62 -2.64 0.78
C GLU A 83 -14.40 -3.22 -0.41
N PRO A 84 -13.74 -3.52 -1.55
CA PRO A 84 -14.37 -4.20 -2.66
C PRO A 84 -14.57 -5.69 -2.32
N PRO A 85 -15.78 -6.25 -2.42
CA PRO A 85 -15.99 -7.66 -2.12
C PRO A 85 -15.40 -8.61 -3.18
N CYS A 86 -15.11 -8.11 -4.37
CA CYS A 86 -14.73 -8.90 -5.53
C CYS A 86 -13.42 -8.43 -6.18
N GLY A 87 -12.29 -8.50 -5.48
CA GLY A 87 -10.99 -8.09 -6.04
C GLY A 87 -10.41 -6.87 -5.36
N ALA A 88 -9.81 -5.96 -6.12
CA ALA A 88 -9.16 -4.78 -5.58
C ALA A 88 -9.50 -3.51 -6.40
N TRP A 89 -9.56 -2.37 -5.72
CA TRP A 89 -9.65 -1.07 -6.37
C TRP A 89 -8.36 -0.73 -7.09
N PHE A 90 -8.47 -0.08 -8.23
CA PHE A 90 -7.35 0.56 -8.90
C PHE A 90 -7.44 2.07 -8.75
N GLY A 91 -6.37 2.67 -8.24
CA GLY A 91 -6.26 4.11 -8.07
C GLY A 91 -4.94 4.66 -8.58
N ALA A 92 -4.80 5.97 -8.50
CA ALA A 92 -3.54 6.63 -8.81
C ALA A 92 -3.37 7.96 -8.09
N PHE A 93 -2.09 8.31 -7.84
CA PHE A 93 -1.69 9.70 -7.72
C PHE A 93 -1.40 10.24 -9.13
N VAL A 94 -2.10 11.31 -9.49
CA VAL A 94 -1.91 12.00 -10.77
C VAL A 94 -1.34 13.38 -10.50
N PRO A 95 -0.12 13.69 -11.02
CA PRO A 95 0.46 15.00 -10.85
C PRO A 95 -0.46 16.11 -11.38
N HIS A 96 -0.74 17.09 -10.55
CA HIS A 96 -1.65 18.19 -10.86
C HIS A 96 -1.19 19.48 -10.18
N GLU A 97 -1.63 20.58 -10.74
CA GLU A 97 -1.57 21.89 -10.11
C GLU A 97 -2.86 22.16 -9.34
N ARG A 98 -2.93 23.29 -8.66
CA ARG A 98 -4.03 23.62 -7.75
C ARG A 98 -5.44 23.40 -8.30
N ASP A 99 -5.68 23.82 -9.54
CA ASP A 99 -7.05 23.94 -10.08
C ASP A 99 -7.34 22.95 -11.23
N ASP A 100 -6.36 22.08 -11.61
CA ASP A 100 -6.47 21.21 -12.80
C ASP A 100 -6.63 19.70 -12.47
N LEU A 101 -6.83 19.34 -11.19
CA LEU A 101 -6.98 17.94 -10.78
C LEU A 101 -8.03 17.17 -11.62
N PRO A 102 -9.26 17.70 -11.86
CA PRO A 102 -10.25 16.94 -12.64
C PRO A 102 -9.81 16.70 -14.08
N GLU A 103 -9.06 17.64 -14.69
CA GLU A 103 -8.55 17.49 -16.04
C GLU A 103 -7.42 16.47 -16.12
N LYS A 104 -6.52 16.50 -15.15
CA LYS A 104 -5.40 15.54 -15.05
C LYS A 104 -5.90 14.12 -14.80
N VAL A 105 -6.90 13.95 -13.94
CA VAL A 105 -7.54 12.66 -13.72
C VAL A 105 -8.13 12.13 -15.02
N ARG A 106 -8.97 12.91 -15.71
CA ARG A 106 -9.55 12.49 -17.00
C ARG A 106 -8.49 12.18 -18.07
N ALA A 107 -7.40 12.95 -18.12
CA ALA A 107 -6.30 12.69 -19.05
C ALA A 107 -5.59 11.37 -18.74
N TYR A 108 -5.37 11.05 -17.45
CA TYR A 108 -4.81 9.80 -17.02
C TYR A 108 -5.74 8.63 -17.36
N GLU A 109 -7.02 8.72 -17.04
CA GLU A 109 -8.05 7.72 -17.31
C GLU A 109 -8.18 7.41 -18.80
N LYS A 110 -8.16 8.43 -19.63
CA LYS A 110 -8.12 8.25 -21.10
C LYS A 110 -6.91 7.42 -21.53
N ARG A 111 -5.75 7.56 -20.87
CA ARG A 111 -4.55 6.77 -21.20
C ARG A 111 -4.63 5.35 -20.69
N VAL A 112 -5.14 5.12 -19.48
CA VAL A 112 -5.30 3.76 -18.95
C VAL A 112 -6.56 3.04 -19.46
N GLY A 113 -7.47 3.78 -20.13
CA GLY A 113 -8.65 3.21 -20.79
C GLY A 113 -9.81 2.86 -19.86
N ARG A 114 -9.79 3.37 -18.62
CA ARG A 114 -10.89 3.23 -17.64
C ARG A 114 -10.86 4.37 -16.62
N GLU A 115 -11.97 4.57 -15.92
CA GLU A 115 -12.04 5.43 -14.74
C GLU A 115 -11.23 4.85 -13.58
N LEU A 116 -10.64 5.70 -12.76
CA LEU A 116 -10.03 5.32 -11.49
C LEU A 116 -11.11 5.02 -10.46
N ASP A 117 -10.87 4.03 -9.60
CA ASP A 117 -11.74 3.83 -8.44
C ASP A 117 -11.35 4.78 -7.31
N ILE A 118 -10.05 5.04 -7.12
CA ILE A 118 -9.51 5.90 -6.08
C ILE A 118 -8.60 6.96 -6.69
N VAL A 119 -8.85 8.23 -6.36
CA VAL A 119 -7.94 9.35 -6.63
C VAL A 119 -7.21 9.73 -5.37
N TYR A 120 -5.88 9.77 -5.42
CA TYR A 120 -5.01 10.03 -4.29
C TYR A 120 -4.48 11.46 -4.33
N THR A 121 -4.62 12.20 -3.22
CA THR A 121 -4.13 13.58 -3.06
C THR A 121 -3.41 13.77 -1.74
N TYR A 122 -2.58 14.82 -1.67
CA TYR A 122 -1.73 15.12 -0.52
C TYR A 122 -2.02 16.51 0.01
N HIS A 123 -1.99 16.63 1.34
CA HIS A 123 -2.23 17.87 2.06
C HIS A 123 -1.24 18.03 3.20
N ASP A 124 -0.93 19.26 3.54
CA ASP A 124 -0.17 19.60 4.72
C ASP A 124 -1.07 20.09 5.88
N MET A 125 -0.51 20.41 7.02
CA MET A 125 -1.23 21.01 8.16
C MET A 125 -1.11 22.54 8.20
N SER A 126 -0.86 23.21 7.08
CA SER A 126 -0.86 24.67 7.03
C SER A 126 -2.25 25.21 7.38
N LEU A 127 -2.28 26.37 8.02
CA LEU A 127 -3.53 27.07 8.28
C LEU A 127 -4.20 27.36 6.96
N ALA A 128 -5.44 26.91 6.81
CA ALA A 128 -6.29 27.23 5.67
C ALA A 128 -6.69 28.71 5.70
N SER A 129 -5.70 29.61 5.66
CA SER A 129 -5.98 31.01 5.36
C SER A 129 -6.24 31.12 3.86
N GLY A 130 -7.20 31.91 3.42
CA GLY A 130 -7.80 31.96 2.09
C GLY A 130 -6.87 32.03 0.86
N THR A 131 -5.57 32.01 1.02
CA THR A 131 -4.55 31.99 -0.03
C THR A 131 -3.72 30.70 -0.06
N ARG A 132 -3.75 29.87 0.97
CA ARG A 132 -3.03 28.58 1.03
C ARG A 132 -4.02 27.44 1.10
N ARG A 133 -4.24 26.77 -0.01
CA ARG A 133 -5.15 25.64 -0.12
C ARG A 133 -4.48 24.28 0.21
N GLU A 134 -3.18 24.25 0.36
CA GLU A 134 -2.41 23.02 0.58
C GLU A 134 -2.84 22.28 1.85
N GLY A 135 -3.21 23.03 2.91
CA GLY A 135 -3.74 22.47 4.14
C GLY A 135 -5.23 22.21 4.15
N GLN A 136 -5.91 22.38 3.02
CA GLN A 136 -7.35 22.26 2.91
C GLN A 136 -7.76 20.91 2.36
N LEU A 137 -8.18 19.98 3.22
CA LEU A 137 -8.80 18.74 2.79
C LEU A 137 -10.11 19.01 2.05
N LEU A 138 -10.42 18.20 1.05
CA LEU A 138 -11.64 18.32 0.25
C LEU A 138 -11.79 19.71 -0.41
N THR A 139 -10.76 20.06 -1.20
CA THR A 139 -10.81 21.23 -2.09
C THR A 139 -12.02 21.16 -3.03
N PRO A 140 -12.44 22.26 -3.66
CA PRO A 140 -13.51 22.21 -4.66
C PRO A 140 -13.24 21.22 -5.80
N GLU A 141 -11.97 21.08 -6.19
CA GLU A 141 -11.51 20.17 -7.24
C GLU A 141 -11.66 18.71 -6.81
N GLU A 142 -11.26 18.38 -5.58
CA GLU A 142 -11.43 17.04 -4.99
C GLU A 142 -12.88 16.68 -4.81
N ARG A 143 -13.73 17.63 -4.38
CA ARG A 143 -15.19 17.39 -4.27
C ARG A 143 -15.79 17.05 -5.62
N ARG A 144 -15.37 17.73 -6.71
CA ARG A 144 -15.80 17.42 -8.09
C ARG A 144 -15.35 16.03 -8.52
N VAL A 145 -14.09 15.69 -8.28
CA VAL A 145 -13.55 14.35 -8.59
C VAL A 145 -14.25 13.29 -7.75
N GLY A 146 -14.49 13.56 -6.48
CA GLY A 146 -15.20 12.67 -5.57
C GLY A 146 -16.71 12.51 -5.82
N GLU A 147 -17.26 13.11 -6.88
CA GLU A 147 -18.61 12.78 -7.35
C GLU A 147 -18.65 11.36 -7.93
N ASP A 148 -17.58 10.97 -8.63
CA ASP A 148 -17.49 9.69 -9.36
C ASP A 148 -16.42 8.74 -8.82
N HIS A 149 -15.49 9.20 -7.97
CA HIS A 149 -14.37 8.46 -7.44
C HIS A 149 -14.38 8.42 -5.92
N LEU A 150 -13.76 7.39 -5.34
CA LEU A 150 -13.32 7.41 -3.95
C LEU A 150 -12.09 8.33 -3.82
N LEU A 151 -11.95 8.98 -2.69
CA LEU A 151 -10.79 9.84 -2.41
C LEU A 151 -9.92 9.20 -1.32
N LEU A 152 -8.61 9.15 -1.56
CA LEU A 152 -7.61 8.93 -0.52
C LEU A 152 -6.91 10.26 -0.26
N LEU A 153 -7.09 10.78 0.95
CA LEU A 153 -6.50 12.03 1.38
C LEU A 153 -5.33 11.73 2.31
N SER A 154 -4.11 12.07 1.93
CA SER A 154 -2.97 12.00 2.82
C SER A 154 -2.72 13.35 3.47
N TRP A 155 -2.68 13.37 4.80
CA TRP A 155 -2.58 14.59 5.58
C TRP A 155 -1.31 14.58 6.42
N GLU A 156 -0.30 15.34 5.97
CA GLU A 156 1.04 15.34 6.56
C GLU A 156 1.18 16.38 7.66
N SER A 157 1.82 15.99 8.78
CA SER A 157 2.21 16.91 9.85
C SER A 157 3.38 17.80 9.41
N LYS A 158 3.16 18.56 8.35
CA LYS A 158 4.11 19.49 7.73
C LYS A 158 3.42 20.77 7.32
N TRP A 159 4.21 21.81 7.14
CA TRP A 159 3.85 23.01 6.41
C TRP A 159 4.76 23.11 5.19
N TRP A 160 4.22 22.79 4.03
CA TRP A 160 4.98 22.86 2.79
C TRP A 160 5.40 24.32 2.51
N GLY A 161 6.71 24.51 2.36
CA GLY A 161 7.29 25.84 2.26
C GLY A 161 7.53 26.57 3.60
N GLY A 162 7.18 25.96 4.73
CA GLY A 162 7.53 26.45 6.05
C GLY A 162 8.98 26.14 6.44
N THR A 163 9.50 26.89 7.40
CA THR A 163 10.83 26.60 7.99
C THR A 163 10.74 25.39 8.93
N LYS A 164 11.88 24.74 9.19
CA LYS A 164 11.93 23.59 10.13
C LYS A 164 11.32 23.90 11.51
N ARG A 165 11.43 25.13 12.00
CA ARG A 165 10.86 25.56 13.30
C ARG A 165 9.34 25.71 13.29
N GLN A 166 8.73 25.81 12.12
CA GLN A 166 7.29 25.99 11.97
C GLN A 166 6.56 24.67 11.71
N GLN A 167 7.31 23.58 11.57
CA GLN A 167 6.70 22.27 11.36
C GLN A 167 5.99 21.81 12.62
N PRO A 168 4.73 21.38 12.55
CA PRO A 168 4.04 20.78 13.68
C PRO A 168 4.72 19.47 14.08
N THR A 169 4.88 19.26 15.37
CA THR A 169 5.40 18.01 15.92
C THR A 169 4.25 17.10 16.35
N TRP A 170 4.47 15.80 16.35
CA TRP A 170 3.48 14.84 16.86
C TRP A 170 3.09 15.12 18.32
N LYS A 171 4.04 15.60 19.13
CA LYS A 171 3.77 15.97 20.50
C LYS A 171 2.78 17.15 20.64
N GLN A 172 2.91 18.17 19.79
CA GLN A 172 1.99 19.31 19.76
C GLN A 172 0.59 18.88 19.28
N ILE A 173 0.52 18.02 18.27
CA ILE A 173 -0.73 17.44 17.78
C ILE A 173 -1.41 16.65 18.91
N ALA A 174 -0.68 15.76 19.57
CA ALA A 174 -1.19 14.95 20.67
C ALA A 174 -1.63 15.77 21.89
N ALA A 175 -1.07 16.96 22.06
CA ALA A 175 -1.45 17.92 23.13
C ALA A 175 -2.67 18.78 22.76
N GLY A 176 -3.22 18.66 21.54
CA GLY A 176 -4.37 19.44 21.06
C GLY A 176 -4.03 20.87 20.66
N GLU A 177 -2.74 21.23 20.52
CA GLU A 177 -2.34 22.61 20.18
C GLU A 177 -2.83 23.06 18.79
N LEU A 178 -3.18 22.09 17.93
CA LEU A 178 -3.68 22.33 16.57
C LEU A 178 -5.20 22.13 16.42
N ASP A 179 -5.92 21.79 17.48
CA ASP A 179 -7.32 21.41 17.39
C ASP A 179 -8.19 22.50 16.75
N ASP A 180 -8.30 23.64 17.38
CA ASP A 180 -9.23 24.71 16.98
C ASP A 180 -8.94 25.26 15.58
N LYS A 181 -7.66 25.37 15.22
CA LYS A 181 -7.21 26.08 14.01
C LYS A 181 -7.03 25.18 12.78
N VAL A 182 -6.77 23.89 13.02
CA VAL A 182 -6.45 22.94 11.95
C VAL A 182 -7.36 21.72 12.01
N ILE A 183 -7.30 20.93 13.09
CA ILE A 183 -7.92 19.60 13.15
C ILE A 183 -9.44 19.72 13.06
N ASP A 184 -10.06 20.56 13.87
CA ASP A 184 -11.51 20.77 13.88
C ASP A 184 -12.06 21.34 12.57
N VAL A 185 -11.26 22.22 11.95
CA VAL A 185 -11.66 22.82 10.66
C VAL A 185 -11.72 21.74 9.59
N GLN A 186 -10.71 20.87 9.52
CA GLN A 186 -10.69 19.81 8.52
C GLN A 186 -11.72 18.70 8.84
N ALA A 187 -11.89 18.38 10.11
CA ALA A 187 -12.91 17.44 10.57
C ALA A 187 -14.33 17.86 10.10
N ARG A 188 -14.70 19.13 10.32
CA ARG A 188 -15.99 19.67 9.83
C ARG A 188 -16.10 19.60 8.33
N ARG A 189 -15.03 19.90 7.57
CA ARG A 189 -15.04 19.81 6.10
C ARG A 189 -15.32 18.40 5.59
N ILE A 190 -14.73 17.38 6.24
CA ILE A 190 -15.00 15.98 5.92
C ILE A 190 -16.42 15.60 6.29
N LYS A 191 -16.90 16.01 7.48
CA LYS A 191 -18.28 15.81 7.89
C LYS A 191 -19.28 16.40 6.88
N ASP A 192 -19.05 17.66 6.48
CA ASP A 192 -19.90 18.39 5.53
C ASP A 192 -19.87 17.81 4.11
N TYR A 193 -18.83 17.06 3.77
CA TYR A 193 -18.76 16.34 2.50
C TYR A 193 -19.78 15.20 2.45
N GLY A 194 -20.03 14.53 3.55
CA GLY A 194 -21.08 13.52 3.70
C GLY A 194 -20.81 12.18 3.01
N LYS A 195 -19.86 12.09 2.07
CA LYS A 195 -19.41 10.81 1.48
C LYS A 195 -18.21 10.29 2.24
N LYS A 196 -18.03 8.97 2.25
CA LYS A 196 -16.84 8.35 2.85
C LYS A 196 -15.57 8.69 2.07
N VAL A 197 -14.48 8.89 2.81
CA VAL A 197 -13.15 9.11 2.30
C VAL A 197 -12.15 8.24 3.05
N PHE A 198 -11.12 7.77 2.38
CA PHE A 198 -9.93 7.28 3.04
C PHE A 198 -9.11 8.48 3.54
N LEU A 199 -8.70 8.45 4.80
CA LEU A 199 -7.82 9.48 5.38
C LEU A 199 -6.59 8.81 5.98
N SER A 200 -5.41 9.23 5.52
CA SER A 200 -4.13 8.84 6.08
C SER A 200 -3.49 10.01 6.79
N PHE A 201 -3.18 9.85 8.07
CA PHE A 201 -2.38 10.81 8.80
C PHE A 201 -0.91 10.44 8.74
N ASP A 202 -0.10 11.36 8.21
CA ASP A 202 1.36 11.31 8.21
C ASP A 202 1.92 10.00 7.62
N LEU A 203 1.53 9.70 6.37
CA LEU A 203 2.05 8.52 5.66
C LEU A 203 3.59 8.46 5.75
N GLU A 204 4.14 7.26 5.66
CA GLU A 204 5.59 7.01 5.74
C GLU A 204 6.23 7.63 7.01
N MET A 205 5.50 7.58 8.12
CA MET A 205 5.89 8.15 9.40
C MET A 205 7.21 7.58 9.94
N ASP A 206 7.54 6.37 9.53
CA ASP A 206 8.81 5.69 9.86
C ASP A 206 10.05 6.38 9.28
N THR A 207 9.88 7.36 8.38
CA THR A 207 10.97 8.21 7.86
C THR A 207 11.10 9.55 8.59
N ARG A 208 10.22 9.82 9.56
CA ARG A 208 10.07 11.17 10.15
C ARG A 208 10.68 11.29 11.55
N THR A 209 11.15 10.21 12.12
CA THR A 209 11.90 10.23 13.38
C THR A 209 13.35 10.65 13.14
N PRO A 210 13.98 11.35 14.07
CA PRO A 210 13.39 11.98 15.26
C PRO A 210 12.82 13.38 15.00
N ASP A 211 12.80 13.85 13.75
CA ASP A 211 12.48 15.25 13.40
C ASP A 211 11.06 15.67 13.82
N ASN A 212 10.06 14.78 13.67
CA ASN A 212 8.67 15.03 14.06
C ASN A 212 8.33 14.55 15.49
N GLY A 213 9.17 13.70 16.07
CA GLY A 213 8.97 13.12 17.39
C GLY A 213 9.42 11.67 17.48
N THR A 214 8.99 10.98 18.55
CA THR A 214 9.21 9.54 18.77
C THR A 214 8.06 8.71 18.22
N PRO A 215 8.22 7.37 18.02
CA PRO A 215 7.11 6.48 17.68
C PRO A 215 5.91 6.61 18.64
N ALA A 216 6.16 6.75 19.93
CA ALA A 216 5.11 6.94 20.93
C ALA A 216 4.37 8.28 20.77
N ASP A 217 5.05 9.33 20.33
CA ASP A 217 4.42 10.63 20.06
C ASP A 217 3.53 10.54 18.81
N TYR A 218 3.96 9.81 17.79
CA TYR A 218 3.15 9.54 16.60
C TYR A 218 1.85 8.80 16.95
N VAL A 219 1.94 7.69 17.69
CA VAL A 219 0.77 6.91 18.12
C VAL A 219 -0.23 7.79 18.88
N LYS A 220 0.26 8.64 19.78
CA LYS A 220 -0.60 9.57 20.52
C LYS A 220 -1.24 10.61 19.60
N ALA A 221 -0.48 11.16 18.65
CA ALA A 221 -1.00 12.13 17.68
C ALA A 221 -2.07 11.52 16.78
N TYR A 222 -1.84 10.31 16.26
CA TYR A 222 -2.82 9.60 15.42
C TYR A 222 -4.12 9.34 16.19
N ARG A 223 -4.02 8.79 17.40
CA ARG A 223 -5.20 8.51 18.26
C ARG A 223 -5.93 9.79 18.63
N HIS A 224 -5.21 10.88 18.93
CA HIS A 224 -5.80 12.17 19.24
C HIS A 224 -6.65 12.70 18.08
N ILE A 225 -6.13 12.69 16.85
CA ILE A 225 -6.88 13.11 15.66
C ILE A 225 -8.12 12.24 15.47
N HIS A 226 -7.97 10.93 15.52
CA HIS A 226 -9.08 9.98 15.41
C HIS A 226 -10.19 10.27 16.44
N ASP A 227 -9.82 10.36 17.72
CA ASP A 227 -10.76 10.59 18.80
C ASP A 227 -11.42 11.97 18.72
N ARG A 228 -10.66 12.99 18.26
CA ARG A 228 -11.18 14.33 18.03
C ARG A 228 -12.23 14.34 16.91
N PHE A 229 -11.97 13.65 15.80
CA PHE A 229 -12.95 13.49 14.71
C PHE A 229 -14.23 12.81 15.22
N ARG A 230 -14.07 11.72 15.97
CA ARG A 230 -15.20 11.01 16.58
C ARG A 230 -16.00 11.90 17.52
N ALA A 231 -15.33 12.68 18.37
CA ALA A 231 -16.00 13.62 19.29
C ALA A 231 -16.78 14.73 18.57
N LEU A 232 -16.34 15.12 17.36
CA LEU A 232 -17.06 16.07 16.50
C LEU A 232 -18.16 15.39 15.65
N GLY A 233 -18.38 14.09 15.82
CA GLY A 233 -19.39 13.32 15.09
C GLY A 233 -19.06 13.17 13.60
N VAL A 234 -17.78 13.03 13.26
CA VAL A 234 -17.32 12.69 11.90
C VAL A 234 -17.27 11.16 11.81
N ASP A 235 -18.16 10.57 11.02
CA ASP A 235 -18.35 9.12 10.85
C ASP A 235 -18.09 8.64 9.41
N ASN A 236 -17.67 9.55 8.56
CA ASN A 236 -17.44 9.30 7.14
C ASN A 236 -15.94 9.23 6.78
N VAL A 237 -15.06 8.93 7.73
CA VAL A 237 -13.65 8.62 7.51
C VAL A 237 -13.44 7.10 7.56
N VAL A 238 -12.66 6.59 6.62
CA VAL A 238 -12.04 5.25 6.66
C VAL A 238 -10.56 5.48 6.96
N TRP A 239 -10.15 5.14 8.18
CA TRP A 239 -8.82 5.43 8.69
C TRP A 239 -7.78 4.50 8.08
N THR A 240 -6.87 5.07 7.31
CA THR A 240 -5.85 4.33 6.57
C THR A 240 -4.47 4.66 7.10
N TRP A 241 -3.82 3.68 7.73
CA TRP A 241 -2.46 3.83 8.24
C TRP A 241 -1.46 3.36 7.19
N ILE A 242 -0.60 4.26 6.69
CA ILE A 242 0.30 4.00 5.57
C ILE A 242 1.75 4.12 6.00
N THR A 243 2.53 3.04 5.84
CA THR A 243 3.97 2.96 6.10
C THR A 243 4.76 2.92 4.80
N THR A 244 6.09 3.18 4.86
CA THR A 244 6.96 2.94 3.70
C THR A 244 6.98 1.49 3.26
N GLY A 245 6.71 0.54 4.17
CA GLY A 245 6.93 -0.87 3.92
C GLY A 245 8.41 -1.25 3.78
N TYR A 246 9.34 -0.37 4.12
CA TYR A 246 10.78 -0.64 4.07
C TYR A 246 11.20 -1.46 5.30
N LEU A 247 11.57 -2.72 5.08
CA LEU A 247 11.78 -3.67 6.16
C LEU A 247 13.00 -3.40 7.06
N ASP A 248 13.93 -2.57 6.63
CA ASP A 248 14.99 -2.06 7.53
C ASP A 248 14.41 -1.17 8.65
N HIS A 249 13.19 -0.64 8.47
CA HIS A 249 12.45 0.10 9.48
C HIS A 249 11.41 -0.77 10.22
N ALA A 250 11.42 -2.09 10.05
CA ALA A 250 10.37 -2.98 10.56
C ALA A 250 10.05 -2.77 12.05
N ASP A 251 11.08 -2.65 12.90
CA ASP A 251 10.92 -2.41 14.33
C ASP A 251 10.31 -1.04 14.65
N GLU A 252 10.63 -0.04 13.85
CA GLU A 252 10.09 1.32 13.96
C GLU A 252 8.62 1.35 13.54
N ILE A 253 8.32 0.77 12.39
CA ILE A 253 6.97 0.63 11.85
C ILE A 253 6.06 -0.04 12.88
N LYS A 254 6.50 -1.15 13.47
CA LYS A 254 5.72 -1.88 14.49
C LYS A 254 5.42 -1.04 15.72
N LYS A 255 6.36 -0.19 16.18
CA LYS A 255 6.16 0.71 17.32
C LYS A 255 5.21 1.87 17.01
N MET A 256 4.99 2.17 15.73
CA MET A 256 4.13 3.25 15.26
C MET A 256 2.70 2.81 14.92
N TYR A 257 2.38 1.53 15.04
CA TYR A 257 1.02 1.07 14.79
C TYR A 257 0.06 1.60 15.87
N PRO A 258 -0.99 2.35 15.48
CA PRO A 258 -1.89 2.97 16.45
C PRO A 258 -2.78 2.00 17.20
N GLY A 259 -2.92 0.77 16.71
CA GLY A 259 -3.79 -0.27 17.24
C GLY A 259 -5.08 -0.43 16.43
N ASP A 260 -5.69 -1.60 16.54
CA ASP A 260 -6.79 -2.06 15.68
C ASP A 260 -8.05 -1.20 15.77
N ASP A 261 -8.32 -0.61 16.94
CA ASP A 261 -9.47 0.26 17.17
C ASP A 261 -9.37 1.63 16.46
N TYR A 262 -8.19 1.96 15.93
CA TYR A 262 -7.88 3.25 15.31
C TYR A 262 -7.58 3.14 13.81
N VAL A 263 -7.47 1.94 13.27
CA VAL A 263 -7.06 1.69 11.89
C VAL A 263 -8.09 0.79 11.21
N ASP A 264 -8.66 1.24 10.10
CA ASP A 264 -9.56 0.44 9.27
C ASP A 264 -8.80 -0.30 8.16
N TRP A 265 -7.81 0.36 7.55
CA TRP A 265 -6.96 -0.18 6.47
C TRP A 265 -5.49 0.00 6.77
N VAL A 266 -4.70 -1.00 6.42
CA VAL A 266 -3.23 -0.90 6.46
C VAL A 266 -2.70 -0.66 5.05
N GLY A 267 -1.99 0.45 4.88
CA GLY A 267 -1.34 0.82 3.62
C GLY A 267 0.17 0.66 3.69
N TYR A 268 0.77 0.42 2.52
CA TYR A 268 2.22 0.41 2.37
C TYR A 268 2.62 0.87 0.97
N ASN A 269 3.82 1.46 0.87
CA ASN A 269 4.37 1.97 -0.37
C ASN A 269 5.53 1.08 -0.82
N GLN A 270 5.50 0.63 -2.09
CA GLN A 270 6.58 -0.21 -2.62
C GLN A 270 6.93 0.12 -4.07
N TYR A 271 8.21 0.32 -4.31
CA TYR A 271 8.72 0.73 -5.60
C TYR A 271 9.89 -0.11 -6.06
N ASN A 272 10.01 -0.30 -7.36
CA ASN A 272 11.27 -0.68 -7.96
C ASN A 272 12.09 0.57 -8.25
N TYR A 273 12.88 1.01 -7.28
CA TYR A 273 13.70 2.22 -7.40
C TYR A 273 14.88 2.07 -8.36
N TYR A 274 15.38 0.86 -8.54
CA TYR A 274 16.49 0.56 -9.44
C TYR A 274 17.65 1.57 -9.24
N ARG A 275 18.09 2.27 -10.31
CA ARG A 275 19.19 3.25 -10.22
C ARG A 275 18.91 4.48 -9.37
N CYS A 276 17.64 4.74 -9.02
CA CYS A 276 17.26 5.84 -8.15
C CYS A 276 17.91 5.74 -6.76
N HIS A 277 18.04 4.53 -6.24
CA HIS A 277 18.66 4.23 -4.95
C HIS A 277 19.86 3.27 -5.07
N GLU A 278 20.54 3.25 -6.22
CA GLU A 278 21.67 2.35 -6.49
C GLU A 278 21.32 0.87 -6.27
N ALA A 279 20.03 0.53 -6.37
CA ALA A 279 19.53 -0.83 -6.20
C ALA A 279 19.54 -1.60 -7.52
N GLY A 280 19.51 -2.93 -7.43
CA GLY A 280 19.24 -3.80 -8.57
C GLY A 280 17.80 -3.65 -9.08
N TRP A 281 17.54 -4.16 -10.28
CA TRP A 281 16.16 -4.26 -10.78
C TRP A 281 15.42 -5.36 -10.02
N LEU A 282 14.24 -5.02 -9.52
CA LEU A 282 13.31 -5.95 -8.88
C LEU A 282 12.06 -6.12 -9.76
N THR A 283 11.53 -7.34 -9.88
CA THR A 283 10.21 -7.61 -10.46
C THR A 283 9.11 -7.05 -9.56
N PHE A 284 7.88 -6.98 -10.06
CA PHE A 284 6.75 -6.54 -9.23
C PHE A 284 6.58 -7.46 -8.01
N ALA A 285 6.63 -8.78 -8.21
CA ALA A 285 6.55 -9.75 -7.11
C ALA A 285 7.65 -9.55 -6.07
N GLN A 286 8.90 -9.32 -6.51
CA GLN A 286 10.02 -9.09 -5.59
C GLN A 286 9.90 -7.80 -4.78
N THR A 287 9.19 -6.79 -5.31
CA THR A 287 8.94 -5.56 -4.55
C THR A 287 7.83 -5.73 -3.51
N GLN A 288 6.87 -6.65 -3.72
CA GLN A 288 5.67 -6.73 -2.88
C GLN A 288 5.75 -7.79 -1.79
N ASN A 289 6.19 -9.01 -2.13
CA ASN A 289 5.94 -10.20 -1.31
C ASN A 289 6.49 -10.07 0.11
N ALA A 290 7.74 -9.64 0.27
CA ALA A 290 8.37 -9.58 1.59
C ALA A 290 7.64 -8.62 2.54
N THR A 291 7.25 -7.45 2.05
CA THR A 291 6.52 -6.44 2.84
C THR A 291 5.11 -6.91 3.17
N HIS A 292 4.40 -7.47 2.20
CA HIS A 292 3.07 -8.05 2.41
C HIS A 292 3.09 -9.10 3.53
N ASP A 293 3.97 -10.10 3.41
CA ASP A 293 4.07 -11.20 4.37
C ASP A 293 4.45 -10.70 5.77
N TRP A 294 5.35 -9.71 5.82
CA TRP A 294 5.74 -9.11 7.09
C TRP A 294 4.59 -8.34 7.74
N ILE A 295 3.81 -7.56 6.99
CA ILE A 295 2.64 -6.83 7.50
C ILE A 295 1.61 -7.82 8.05
N ARG A 296 1.30 -8.89 7.31
CA ARG A 296 0.39 -9.95 7.75
C ARG A 296 0.84 -10.62 9.05
N ALA A 297 2.13 -10.87 9.18
CA ALA A 297 2.69 -11.53 10.36
C ALA A 297 2.86 -10.62 11.59
N ASN A 298 2.97 -9.29 11.42
CA ASN A 298 3.42 -8.41 12.50
C ASN A 298 2.48 -7.23 12.81
N ILE A 299 1.61 -6.84 11.88
CA ILE A 299 0.74 -5.67 12.01
C ILE A 299 -0.73 -6.10 12.09
N SER A 300 -1.25 -6.76 11.06
CA SER A 300 -2.63 -7.26 11.03
C SER A 300 -2.76 -8.40 10.04
N ASP A 301 -3.40 -9.49 10.46
CA ASP A 301 -3.69 -10.67 9.65
C ASP A 301 -5.04 -10.57 8.92
N ASP A 302 -5.95 -9.69 9.33
CA ASP A 302 -7.32 -9.62 8.86
C ASP A 302 -7.71 -8.31 8.14
N LYS A 303 -7.07 -7.17 8.47
CA LYS A 303 -7.44 -5.88 7.88
C LYS A 303 -7.19 -5.84 6.37
N PRO A 304 -8.06 -5.12 5.60
CA PRO A 304 -7.80 -4.90 4.19
C PRO A 304 -6.48 -4.13 3.99
N LEU A 305 -5.69 -4.58 3.03
CA LEU A 305 -4.42 -3.96 2.68
C LEU A 305 -4.57 -3.07 1.44
N MET A 306 -3.86 -1.96 1.47
CA MET A 306 -3.72 -1.04 0.35
C MET A 306 -2.25 -0.94 -0.06
N LEU A 307 -1.92 -1.34 -1.28
CA LEU A 307 -0.68 -0.91 -1.91
C LEU A 307 -0.87 0.55 -2.32
N SER A 308 -0.61 1.45 -1.36
CA SER A 308 -1.01 2.85 -1.45
C SER A 308 -0.17 3.67 -2.42
N GLU A 309 1.05 3.23 -2.68
CA GLU A 309 1.85 3.76 -3.77
C GLU A 309 2.69 2.63 -4.37
N PHE A 310 2.61 2.48 -5.68
CA PHE A 310 3.51 1.59 -6.40
C PHE A 310 3.97 2.18 -7.73
N GLY A 311 5.18 1.83 -8.13
CA GLY A 311 5.76 2.29 -9.38
C GLY A 311 7.12 1.67 -9.63
N THR A 312 7.63 1.85 -10.84
CA THR A 312 8.96 1.38 -11.21
C THR A 312 9.72 2.44 -11.97
N ALA A 313 10.98 2.62 -11.62
CA ALA A 313 11.87 3.47 -12.38
C ALA A 313 12.04 2.95 -13.81
N ALA A 314 12.14 3.88 -14.76
CA ALA A 314 12.44 3.54 -16.15
C ALA A 314 13.90 3.09 -16.30
N ASP A 315 14.14 2.07 -17.13
CA ASP A 315 15.48 1.66 -17.53
C ASP A 315 15.78 2.14 -18.96
N ALA A 316 16.61 3.18 -19.09
CA ALA A 316 16.96 3.76 -20.39
C ALA A 316 17.68 2.74 -21.32
N ASN A 317 18.37 1.75 -20.77
CA ASN A 317 19.05 0.71 -21.54
C ASN A 317 18.13 -0.45 -21.95
N ARG A 318 17.00 -0.61 -21.26
CA ARG A 318 16.00 -1.64 -21.51
C ARG A 318 14.59 -1.06 -21.33
N PRO A 319 14.13 -0.20 -22.23
CA PRO A 319 12.91 0.58 -22.09
C PRO A 319 11.63 -0.28 -21.96
N GLN A 320 11.65 -1.54 -22.44
CA GLN A 320 10.54 -2.48 -22.29
C GLN A 320 10.34 -3.01 -20.87
N ARG A 321 11.37 -2.95 -20.00
CA ARG A 321 11.29 -3.49 -18.64
C ARG A 321 10.17 -2.89 -17.80
N GLN A 322 9.87 -1.61 -18.01
CA GLN A 322 8.77 -0.97 -17.30
C GLN A 322 7.43 -1.58 -17.70
N ALA A 323 7.24 -1.89 -19.00
CA ALA A 323 6.05 -2.58 -19.49
C ALA A 323 5.96 -4.02 -18.94
N GLU A 324 7.08 -4.75 -18.93
CA GLU A 324 7.16 -6.10 -18.35
C GLU A 324 6.75 -6.10 -16.88
N TRP A 325 7.22 -5.12 -16.11
CA TRP A 325 6.92 -4.97 -14.68
C TRP A 325 5.43 -4.72 -14.42
N TYR A 326 4.79 -3.83 -15.20
CA TYR A 326 3.35 -3.57 -15.06
C TYR A 326 2.48 -4.77 -15.51
N ALA A 327 2.97 -5.61 -16.41
CA ALA A 327 2.27 -6.81 -16.82
C ALA A 327 2.12 -7.85 -15.70
N GLU A 328 3.02 -7.85 -14.72
CA GLU A 328 2.96 -8.77 -13.56
C GLU A 328 1.85 -8.39 -12.55
N VAL A 329 1.41 -7.12 -12.53
CA VAL A 329 0.57 -6.54 -11.48
C VAL A 329 -0.66 -7.38 -11.14
N PRO A 330 -1.57 -7.73 -12.09
CA PRO A 330 -2.79 -8.44 -11.71
C PRO A 330 -2.53 -9.86 -11.22
N GLY A 331 -1.53 -10.54 -11.80
CA GLY A 331 -1.16 -11.89 -11.40
C GLY A 331 -0.62 -11.96 -9.98
N VAL A 332 0.25 -11.01 -9.63
CA VAL A 332 0.85 -10.94 -8.29
C VAL A 332 -0.19 -10.51 -7.26
N LEU A 333 -0.97 -9.45 -7.53
CA LEU A 333 -1.97 -8.95 -6.57
C LEU A 333 -3.02 -10.00 -6.20
N LYS A 334 -3.42 -10.86 -7.14
CA LYS A 334 -4.33 -11.98 -6.86
C LYS A 334 -3.77 -12.99 -5.85
N GLY A 335 -2.44 -13.10 -5.76
CA GLY A 335 -1.75 -13.96 -4.81
C GLY A 335 -1.47 -13.31 -3.45
N LEU A 336 -1.64 -11.99 -3.32
CA LEU A 336 -1.42 -11.26 -2.08
C LEU A 336 -2.72 -11.15 -1.28
N GLU A 337 -2.90 -12.04 -0.31
CA GLU A 337 -4.12 -12.13 0.47
C GLU A 337 -4.48 -10.80 1.14
N GLY A 338 -5.73 -10.39 0.97
CA GLY A 338 -6.28 -9.18 1.58
C GLY A 338 -5.81 -7.86 0.96
N VAL A 339 -5.04 -7.85 -0.12
CA VAL A 339 -4.79 -6.61 -0.87
C VAL A 339 -6.06 -6.25 -1.65
N LYS A 340 -6.70 -5.16 -1.22
CA LYS A 340 -8.00 -4.69 -1.72
C LYS A 340 -7.93 -3.37 -2.49
N ALA A 341 -6.77 -2.75 -2.54
CA ALA A 341 -6.52 -1.56 -3.37
C ALA A 341 -5.06 -1.49 -3.79
N ALA A 342 -4.81 -0.97 -5.00
CA ALA A 342 -3.48 -0.70 -5.51
C ALA A 342 -3.47 0.63 -6.29
N LEU A 343 -2.63 1.57 -5.86
CA LEU A 343 -2.58 2.93 -6.39
C LEU A 343 -1.24 3.22 -7.08
N GLN A 344 -1.30 3.48 -8.38
CA GLN A 344 -0.11 3.78 -9.17
C GLN A 344 0.39 5.20 -8.89
N TRP A 345 1.69 5.30 -8.60
CA TRP A 345 2.39 6.57 -8.42
C TRP A 345 2.96 7.05 -9.75
N ASN A 346 2.24 7.96 -10.41
CA ASN A 346 2.65 8.47 -11.72
C ASN A 346 3.42 9.79 -11.60
N TYR A 347 4.57 9.76 -10.94
CA TYR A 347 5.33 10.97 -10.69
C TYR A 347 6.78 10.86 -11.15
N ARG A 348 7.28 11.95 -11.68
CA ARG A 348 8.68 12.13 -12.00
C ARG A 348 9.35 12.97 -10.93
N ASP A 349 10.11 12.34 -10.07
CA ASP A 349 10.96 13.04 -9.12
C ASP A 349 12.00 13.87 -9.90
N PRO A 350 12.29 15.12 -9.48
CA PRO A 350 13.31 15.95 -10.10
C PRO A 350 14.74 15.39 -10.06
N GLY A 351 14.99 14.33 -9.30
CA GLY A 351 16.27 13.62 -9.28
C GLY A 351 16.64 12.99 -10.63
N PRO A 352 17.93 12.88 -10.98
CA PRO A 352 18.37 12.46 -12.32
C PRO A 352 17.98 11.03 -12.69
N HIS A 353 17.65 10.18 -11.74
CA HIS A 353 17.37 8.76 -11.96
C HIS A 353 16.04 8.27 -11.37
N CYS A 354 15.27 9.14 -10.72
CA CYS A 354 14.04 8.80 -10.02
C CYS A 354 12.79 9.16 -10.83
N ASN A 355 12.71 8.68 -12.06
CA ASN A 355 11.51 8.80 -12.87
C ASN A 355 10.64 7.54 -12.67
N LEU A 356 9.64 7.64 -11.80
CA LEU A 356 8.65 6.59 -11.53
C LEU A 356 7.40 6.73 -12.41
N ALA A 357 7.31 7.82 -13.20
CA ALA A 357 6.22 7.98 -14.15
C ALA A 357 6.34 6.97 -15.30
N LEU A 358 5.21 6.65 -15.91
CA LEU A 358 5.16 5.82 -17.11
C LEU A 358 5.91 6.51 -18.27
N ALA A 359 7.03 5.92 -18.67
CA ALA A 359 8.02 6.60 -19.51
C ALA A 359 7.72 6.53 -21.01
N ASN A 360 6.94 5.54 -21.47
CA ASN A 360 6.68 5.30 -22.89
C ASN A 360 5.33 4.62 -23.11
N ASP A 361 4.88 4.54 -24.36
CA ASP A 361 3.57 3.98 -24.72
C ASP A 361 3.47 2.48 -24.37
N ALA A 362 4.56 1.72 -24.47
CA ALA A 362 4.55 0.30 -24.09
C ALA A 362 4.23 0.11 -22.59
N ALA A 363 4.76 0.98 -21.72
CA ALA A 363 4.45 0.96 -20.30
C ALA A 363 2.98 1.34 -20.03
N TRP A 364 2.45 2.34 -20.74
CA TRP A 364 1.04 2.71 -20.67
C TRP A 364 0.12 1.61 -21.16
N ASP A 365 0.45 0.96 -22.29
CA ASP A 365 -0.35 -0.14 -22.84
C ASP A 365 -0.33 -1.37 -21.92
N SER A 366 0.80 -1.62 -21.26
CA SER A 366 0.91 -2.70 -20.30
C SER A 366 0.07 -2.43 -19.05
N LEU A 367 0.15 -1.21 -18.50
CA LEU A 367 -0.71 -0.81 -17.37
C LEU A 367 -2.19 -0.87 -17.77
N ARG A 368 -2.57 -0.39 -18.97
CA ARG A 368 -3.94 -0.48 -19.48
C ARG A 368 -4.46 -1.91 -19.48
N LYS A 369 -3.65 -2.86 -19.96
CA LYS A 369 -4.00 -4.29 -19.95
C LYS A 369 -4.13 -4.82 -18.51
N ALA A 370 -3.20 -4.46 -17.65
CA ALA A 370 -3.21 -4.89 -16.25
C ALA A 370 -4.46 -4.42 -15.51
N VAL A 371 -4.86 -3.17 -15.67
CA VAL A 371 -6.02 -2.60 -14.95
C VAL A 371 -7.36 -2.94 -15.61
N SER A 372 -7.35 -3.53 -16.80
CA SER A 372 -8.55 -4.12 -17.44
C SER A 372 -8.84 -5.54 -16.93
N ASP A 373 -7.93 -6.15 -16.18
CA ASP A 373 -8.19 -7.45 -15.54
C ASP A 373 -9.40 -7.34 -14.59
N PRO A 374 -10.35 -8.27 -14.64
CA PRO A 374 -11.56 -8.23 -13.79
C PRO A 374 -11.26 -8.06 -12.29
N TYR A 375 -10.11 -8.51 -11.83
CA TYR A 375 -9.70 -8.33 -10.43
C TYR A 375 -9.50 -6.86 -10.04
N LEU A 376 -8.99 -6.03 -10.97
CA LEU A 376 -8.73 -4.60 -10.76
C LEU A 376 -9.81 -3.70 -11.41
N ASN A 377 -10.72 -4.27 -12.19
CA ASN A 377 -11.78 -3.54 -12.87
C ASN A 377 -13.12 -3.86 -12.23
N GLN A 378 -13.32 -3.38 -11.02
CA GLN A 378 -14.53 -3.58 -10.24
C GLN A 378 -15.53 -2.44 -10.46
N PRO A 379 -16.84 -2.70 -10.42
CA PRO A 379 -17.84 -1.63 -10.43
C PRO A 379 -17.80 -0.88 -9.09
N LEU A 380 -17.68 0.42 -9.15
CA LEU A 380 -17.75 1.29 -7.96
C LEU A 380 -19.21 1.60 -7.59
N LYS A 381 -20.13 1.54 -8.56
CA LYS A 381 -21.57 1.84 -8.43
C LYS A 381 -22.41 0.65 -8.85
#